data_159cc82d02ce833d5fd247af6ff3b186
#
_entry.id   159cc82d02ce833d5fd247af6ff3b186
#
_cell.length_a   1.000
_cell.length_b   1.000
_cell.length_c   1.000
_cell.angle_alpha   90.00
_cell.angle_beta   90.00
_cell.angle_gamma   90.00
#
_symmetry.space_group_name_H-M   'P 1'
#
loop_
_entity.id
_entity.type
_entity.pdbx_description
1 polymer ?
#
loop_
_entity_poly.entity_id
_entity_poly.type
_entity_poly.pdbx_seq_one_letter_code
_entity_poly.pdbx_strand_id
1 'polypeptide(L)'
;LFVALVTMVVQSSSATTVMLVGFVEAGLMGFARSVGVILGADIGTTVTAQLIAFRLTDYALLLVAGGTGMRMFGRSDNLRNTGDAILGFGMLFLGMKLMSETMQPLRAYPGLLDLMKGLENPLAGLLAGTVLTALLQSSSAFIGILIVLAQQGLVSLEAGIPMIFGANVGTCITALVAATGMSRQAKRVAVLHISFKVLGVILFIFWIPSFAALVRETAMRFDFNMARQIANDHSIFNVGLAVIFLPFTTVFADLVLAILPDKRPDEDIKPALLHLDEKHMVAPGVAISLARAEISRMARLLWRMMRAIIVPFMSDPQFIRREADSKEERDLLLREIPTRDAYFPQLSLMEGVDMREEKLDFLEEKISEYLLRIAREELSAGQTAEVYEMMSIVKDIESIGDIIHRNMLPLIEKKRALEMDFSEDGKEELLIYHEKVCSHLRLLAEAFSETNSDKACRIMEQEAEYLDLERRYRLKHLQRLQYETRESLATHEVHMELMDIMKRIITHTSDIARVFVARCNENRQ
;
A
#
# COMPACT_ATOMS: atom_id res chain seq x y z
N LEU A 1 12.29 8.55 12.88
CA LEU A 1 13.20 8.11 13.95
C LEU A 1 13.05 6.63 14.27
N PHE A 2 11.85 6.10 14.52
CA PHE A 2 11.66 4.67 14.82
C PHE A 2 12.23 3.76 13.72
N VAL A 3 11.92 4.04 12.45
CA VAL A 3 12.46 3.26 11.32
C VAL A 3 13.98 3.36 11.20
N ALA A 4 14.55 4.53 11.50
CA ALA A 4 16.00 4.69 11.53
C ALA A 4 16.65 3.75 12.58
N LEU A 5 16.04 3.63 13.77
CA LEU A 5 16.47 2.67 14.80
C LEU A 5 16.32 1.21 14.32
N VAL A 6 15.18 0.86 13.70
CA VAL A 6 14.98 -0.49 13.17
C VAL A 6 16.03 -0.81 12.09
N THR A 7 16.28 0.09 11.14
CA THR A 7 17.28 -0.12 10.08
C THR A 7 18.69 -0.15 10.65
N MET A 8 18.98 0.63 11.69
CA MET A 8 20.25 0.57 12.43
C MET A 8 20.50 -0.81 13.05
N VAL A 9 19.45 -1.49 13.52
CA VAL A 9 19.54 -2.85 14.06
C VAL A 9 19.61 -3.89 12.94
N VAL A 10 18.74 -3.77 11.93
CA VAL A 10 18.67 -4.69 10.78
C VAL A 10 19.91 -4.56 9.88
N GLN A 11 20.58 -3.40 9.88
CA GLN A 11 21.79 -3.10 9.10
C GLN A 11 21.61 -3.21 7.56
N SER A 12 20.35 -3.15 7.06
CA SER A 12 20.04 -3.27 5.65
C SER A 12 18.85 -2.38 5.25
N SER A 13 19.14 -1.27 4.57
CA SER A 13 18.09 -0.42 3.98
C SER A 13 17.37 -1.12 2.82
N SER A 14 18.07 -1.96 2.06
CA SER A 14 17.46 -2.74 0.98
C SER A 14 16.40 -3.69 1.53
N ALA A 15 16.72 -4.45 2.60
CA ALA A 15 15.76 -5.32 3.26
C ALA A 15 14.56 -4.52 3.81
N THR A 16 14.81 -3.40 4.48
CA THR A 16 13.75 -2.51 5.00
C THR A 16 12.85 -2.00 3.88
N THR A 17 13.43 -1.59 2.74
CA THR A 17 12.66 -1.08 1.59
C THR A 17 11.88 -2.18 0.89
N VAL A 18 12.45 -3.39 0.74
CA VAL A 18 11.74 -4.55 0.16
C VAL A 18 10.57 -4.97 1.06
N MET A 19 10.76 -5.01 2.39
CA MET A 19 9.65 -5.23 3.33
C MET A 19 8.58 -4.15 3.21
N LEU A 20 8.98 -2.89 3.07
CA LEU A 20 8.05 -1.77 2.88
C LEU A 20 7.23 -1.92 1.59
N VAL A 21 7.87 -2.31 0.48
CA VAL A 21 7.18 -2.64 -0.78
C VAL A 21 6.15 -3.75 -0.54
N GLY A 22 6.53 -4.81 0.19
CA GLY A 22 5.64 -5.91 0.57
C GLY A 22 4.49 -5.48 1.47
N PHE A 23 4.72 -4.60 2.45
CA PHE A 23 3.66 -4.09 3.34
C PHE A 23 2.65 -3.22 2.58
N VAL A 24 3.12 -2.42 1.61
CA VAL A 24 2.23 -1.63 0.77
C VAL A 24 1.47 -2.52 -0.21
N GLU A 25 2.09 -3.56 -0.75
CA GLU A 25 1.42 -4.58 -1.58
C GLU A 25 0.32 -5.30 -0.81
N ALA A 26 0.60 -5.72 0.40
CA ALA A 26 -0.35 -6.39 1.29
C ALA A 26 -1.43 -5.45 1.87
N GLY A 27 -1.42 -4.15 1.54
CA GLY A 27 -2.37 -3.17 2.08
C GLY A 27 -2.20 -2.86 3.58
N LEU A 28 -1.12 -3.35 4.21
CA LEU A 28 -0.82 -3.09 5.62
C LEU A 28 -0.37 -1.65 5.88
N MET A 29 0.11 -0.98 4.82
CA MET A 29 0.55 0.40 4.88
C MET A 29 0.16 1.15 3.60
N GLY A 30 -0.40 2.35 3.74
CA GLY A 30 -0.65 3.23 2.61
C GLY A 30 0.64 3.85 2.06
N PHE A 31 0.70 4.04 0.73
CA PHE A 31 1.85 4.63 0.02
C PHE A 31 2.36 5.93 0.66
N ALA A 32 1.46 6.85 1.03
CA ALA A 32 1.87 8.14 1.61
C ALA A 32 2.70 8.01 2.89
N ARG A 33 2.47 6.97 3.70
CA ARG A 33 3.25 6.69 4.91
C ARG A 33 4.64 6.13 4.60
N SER A 34 4.84 5.50 3.45
CA SER A 34 6.12 4.92 3.05
C SER A 34 7.22 5.96 2.84
N VAL A 35 6.86 7.22 2.54
CA VAL A 35 7.80 8.33 2.31
C VAL A 35 8.74 8.53 3.49
N GLY A 36 8.18 8.69 4.70
CA GLY A 36 8.96 8.85 5.92
C GLY A 36 9.74 7.60 6.33
N VAL A 37 9.24 6.41 5.97
CA VAL A 37 9.93 5.13 6.23
C VAL A 37 11.21 5.03 5.41
N ILE A 38 11.20 5.39 4.13
CA ILE A 38 12.37 5.38 3.24
C ILE A 38 13.46 6.32 3.78
N LEU A 39 13.11 7.57 4.11
CA LEU A 39 14.05 8.54 4.67
C LEU A 39 14.66 8.06 6.00
N GLY A 40 13.85 7.41 6.83
CA GLY A 40 14.32 6.80 8.08
C GLY A 40 15.29 5.65 7.84
N ALA A 41 15.01 4.79 6.87
CA ALA A 41 15.88 3.66 6.50
C ALA A 41 17.25 4.16 5.99
N ASP A 42 17.26 5.22 5.20
CA ASP A 42 18.48 5.83 4.68
C ASP A 42 19.39 6.38 5.81
N ILE A 43 18.79 7.03 6.83
CA ILE A 43 19.53 7.47 8.01
C ILE A 43 20.11 6.27 8.76
N GLY A 44 19.31 5.21 9.00
CA GLY A 44 19.73 4.03 9.75
C GLY A 44 20.95 3.34 9.13
N THR A 45 21.03 3.29 7.81
CA THR A 45 22.16 2.66 7.08
C THR A 45 23.50 3.38 7.28
N THR A 46 23.49 4.66 7.65
CA THR A 46 24.75 5.41 7.86
C THR A 46 25.59 4.86 9.01
N VAL A 47 24.93 4.23 10.00
CA VAL A 47 25.63 3.62 11.15
C VAL A 47 26.51 2.47 10.70
N THR A 48 26.11 1.69 9.70
CA THR A 48 26.93 0.61 9.13
C THR A 48 28.27 1.13 8.61
N ALA A 49 28.24 2.22 7.82
CA ALA A 49 29.45 2.84 7.31
C ALA A 49 30.38 3.34 8.44
N GLN A 50 29.79 3.91 9.49
CA GLN A 50 30.55 4.37 10.66
C GLN A 50 31.20 3.20 11.42
N LEU A 51 30.48 2.08 11.58
CA LEU A 51 31.02 0.87 12.21
C LEU A 51 32.18 0.28 11.41
N ILE A 52 32.06 0.21 10.08
CA ILE A 52 33.10 -0.29 9.17
C ILE A 52 34.34 0.62 9.22
N ALA A 53 34.18 1.93 9.43
CA ALA A 53 35.29 2.87 9.50
C ALA A 53 36.13 2.76 10.78
N PHE A 54 35.73 1.98 11.78
CA PHE A 54 36.58 1.67 12.94
C PHE A 54 37.75 0.76 12.53
N ARG A 55 38.94 1.06 13.04
CA ARG A 55 40.16 0.26 12.77
C ARG A 55 40.20 -0.99 13.66
N LEU A 56 39.29 -1.94 13.43
CA LEU A 56 39.24 -3.22 14.17
C LEU A 56 39.90 -4.36 13.38
N THR A 57 40.52 -4.10 12.25
CA THR A 57 41.19 -5.11 11.41
C THR A 57 42.27 -5.88 12.15
N ASP A 58 42.99 -5.23 13.07
CA ASP A 58 44.05 -5.87 13.87
C ASP A 58 43.48 -6.85 14.91
N TYR A 59 42.26 -6.64 15.34
CA TYR A 59 41.54 -7.50 16.30
C TYR A 59 40.62 -8.50 15.61
N ALA A 60 40.61 -8.57 14.29
CA ALA A 60 39.65 -9.40 13.54
C ALA A 60 39.70 -10.88 13.95
N LEU A 61 40.91 -11.46 14.10
CA LEU A 61 41.06 -12.85 14.53
C LEU A 61 40.59 -13.08 15.95
N LEU A 62 40.75 -12.12 16.86
CA LEU A 62 40.25 -12.23 18.24
C LEU A 62 38.72 -12.19 18.26
N LEU A 63 38.10 -11.33 17.42
CA LEU A 63 36.64 -11.28 17.27
C LEU A 63 36.10 -12.60 16.70
N VAL A 64 36.74 -13.16 15.66
CA VAL A 64 36.40 -14.47 15.10
C VAL A 64 36.51 -15.58 16.16
N ALA A 65 37.63 -15.66 16.87
CA ALA A 65 37.84 -16.69 17.91
C ALA A 65 36.85 -16.53 19.06
N GLY A 66 36.66 -15.30 19.56
CA GLY A 66 35.72 -15.02 20.67
C GLY A 66 34.27 -15.31 20.29
N GLY A 67 33.85 -14.84 19.11
CA GLY A 67 32.49 -15.07 18.58
C GLY A 67 32.21 -16.56 18.36
N THR A 68 33.17 -17.31 17.77
CA THR A 68 33.07 -18.75 17.59
C THR A 68 32.99 -19.46 18.94
N GLY A 69 33.83 -19.06 19.91
CA GLY A 69 33.80 -19.61 21.26
C GLY A 69 32.45 -19.39 21.97
N MET A 70 31.91 -18.18 21.90
CA MET A 70 30.59 -17.88 22.48
C MET A 70 29.48 -18.68 21.80
N ARG A 71 29.54 -18.85 20.48
CA ARG A 71 28.57 -19.65 19.70
C ARG A 71 28.64 -21.13 20.09
N MET A 72 29.85 -21.72 20.17
CA MET A 72 30.02 -23.14 20.43
C MET A 72 29.76 -23.51 21.90
N PHE A 73 30.19 -22.68 22.84
CA PHE A 73 30.14 -22.98 24.26
C PHE A 73 29.03 -22.23 25.03
N GLY A 74 28.29 -21.35 24.33
CA GLY A 74 27.18 -20.59 24.91
C GLY A 74 26.06 -21.51 25.42
N ARG A 75 25.68 -21.33 26.68
CA ARG A 75 24.58 -22.10 27.31
C ARG A 75 23.20 -21.47 27.13
N SER A 76 23.12 -20.23 26.70
CA SER A 76 21.86 -19.52 26.43
C SER A 76 21.83 -19.05 24.99
N ASP A 77 20.63 -18.96 24.42
CA ASP A 77 20.42 -18.46 23.05
C ASP A 77 20.92 -17.00 22.90
N ASN A 78 20.75 -16.17 23.94
CA ASN A 78 21.28 -14.79 23.91
C ASN A 78 22.82 -14.78 23.79
N LEU A 79 23.52 -15.68 24.46
CA LEU A 79 24.98 -15.78 24.38
C LEU A 79 25.43 -16.27 23.00
N ARG A 80 24.72 -17.25 22.43
CA ARG A 80 24.97 -17.74 21.07
C ARG A 80 24.74 -16.68 20.03
N ASN A 81 23.60 -15.98 20.11
CA ASN A 81 23.26 -14.86 19.18
C ASN A 81 24.27 -13.71 19.29
N THR A 82 24.72 -13.38 20.49
CA THR A 82 25.81 -12.41 20.70
C THR A 82 27.11 -12.91 20.09
N GLY A 83 27.40 -14.19 20.22
CA GLY A 83 28.55 -14.84 19.57
C GLY A 83 28.49 -14.76 18.05
N ASP A 84 27.30 -15.01 17.46
CA ASP A 84 27.09 -14.87 16.01
C ASP A 84 27.31 -13.43 15.52
N ALA A 85 26.84 -12.43 16.27
CA ALA A 85 27.05 -11.03 15.94
C ALA A 85 28.55 -10.66 15.98
N ILE A 86 29.26 -11.07 17.03
CA ILE A 86 30.71 -10.83 17.18
C ILE A 86 31.50 -11.56 16.08
N LEU A 87 31.12 -12.81 15.78
CA LEU A 87 31.71 -13.57 14.68
C LEU A 87 31.52 -12.89 13.33
N GLY A 88 30.29 -12.40 13.04
CA GLY A 88 30.00 -11.65 11.82
C GLY A 88 30.87 -10.39 11.66
N PHE A 89 31.00 -9.60 12.74
CA PHE A 89 31.94 -8.46 12.76
C PHE A 89 33.39 -8.89 12.56
N GLY A 90 33.81 -9.96 13.24
CA GLY A 90 35.15 -10.52 13.06
C GLY A 90 35.45 -10.93 11.63
N MET A 91 34.52 -11.63 10.98
CA MET A 91 34.62 -12.03 9.57
C MET A 91 34.65 -10.83 8.62
N LEU A 92 33.86 -9.78 8.87
CA LEU A 92 33.86 -8.54 8.09
C LEU A 92 35.26 -7.89 8.13
N PHE A 93 35.82 -7.67 9.32
CA PHE A 93 37.14 -7.03 9.48
C PHE A 93 38.27 -7.94 8.99
N LEU A 94 38.15 -9.25 9.10
CA LEU A 94 39.10 -10.19 8.51
C LEU A 94 39.11 -10.09 6.98
N GLY A 95 37.92 -10.04 6.36
CA GLY A 95 37.79 -9.84 4.91
C GLY A 95 38.39 -8.51 4.46
N MET A 96 38.15 -7.43 5.21
CA MET A 96 38.76 -6.12 4.93
C MET A 96 40.30 -6.15 5.05
N LYS A 97 40.83 -6.88 6.05
CA LYS A 97 42.26 -7.06 6.22
C LYS A 97 42.88 -7.80 5.02
N LEU A 98 42.32 -8.94 4.66
CA LEU A 98 42.78 -9.74 3.51
C LEU A 98 42.73 -8.93 2.20
N MET A 99 41.63 -8.19 1.99
CA MET A 99 41.50 -7.31 0.83
C MET A 99 42.57 -6.22 0.84
N SER A 100 42.84 -5.58 1.99
CA SER A 100 43.87 -4.55 2.15
C SER A 100 45.25 -5.08 1.81
N GLU A 101 45.62 -6.27 2.30
CA GLU A 101 46.89 -6.92 2.03
C GLU A 101 47.04 -7.29 0.55
N THR A 102 45.95 -7.83 -0.05
CA THR A 102 45.95 -8.21 -1.48
C THR A 102 46.02 -7.00 -2.42
N MET A 103 45.48 -5.86 -2.02
CA MET A 103 45.50 -4.62 -2.82
C MET A 103 46.81 -3.88 -2.73
N GLN A 104 47.69 -4.22 -1.79
CA GLN A 104 48.98 -3.51 -1.62
C GLN A 104 49.85 -3.51 -2.88
N PRO A 105 50.02 -4.60 -3.66
CA PRO A 105 50.80 -4.58 -4.90
C PRO A 105 50.21 -3.69 -5.99
N LEU A 106 48.90 -3.50 -5.98
CA LEU A 106 48.18 -2.71 -6.99
C LEU A 106 48.46 -1.21 -6.91
N ARG A 107 48.97 -0.72 -5.79
CA ARG A 107 49.44 0.68 -5.63
C ARG A 107 50.56 1.07 -6.59
N ALA A 108 51.36 0.11 -7.03
CA ALA A 108 52.47 0.34 -7.94
C ALA A 108 52.06 0.21 -9.42
N TYR A 109 50.77 -0.13 -9.71
CA TYR A 109 50.31 -0.33 -11.08
C TYR A 109 49.72 0.98 -11.67
N PRO A 110 50.47 1.65 -12.62
CA PRO A 110 50.08 2.98 -13.12
C PRO A 110 48.70 2.98 -13.78
N GLY A 111 48.35 1.94 -14.55
CA GLY A 111 47.05 1.86 -15.24
C GLY A 111 45.85 1.84 -14.29
N LEU A 112 45.97 1.23 -13.09
CA LEU A 112 44.93 1.27 -12.07
C LEU A 112 44.82 2.67 -11.43
N LEU A 113 45.95 3.30 -11.15
CA LEU A 113 45.97 4.66 -10.60
C LEU A 113 45.33 5.67 -11.56
N ASP A 114 45.60 5.55 -12.86
CA ASP A 114 44.99 6.40 -13.88
C ASP A 114 43.47 6.14 -14.01
N LEU A 115 43.05 4.86 -13.92
CA LEU A 115 41.63 4.51 -13.87
C LEU A 115 40.95 5.12 -12.65
N MET A 116 41.54 5.00 -11.45
CA MET A 116 40.97 5.56 -10.22
C MET A 116 40.92 7.09 -10.25
N LYS A 117 41.94 7.77 -10.83
CA LYS A 117 41.88 9.20 -11.08
C LYS A 117 40.77 9.60 -12.04
N GLY A 118 40.50 8.78 -13.06
CA GLY A 118 39.37 8.99 -13.96
C GLY A 118 38.01 9.04 -13.25
N LEU A 119 37.88 8.37 -12.08
CA LEU A 119 36.67 8.38 -11.25
C LEU A 119 36.50 9.68 -10.43
N GLU A 120 37.47 10.61 -10.44
CA GLU A 120 37.28 11.98 -9.92
C GLU A 120 36.32 12.80 -10.79
N ASN A 121 36.12 12.37 -12.05
CA ASN A 121 35.01 12.90 -12.85
C ASN A 121 33.69 12.53 -12.20
N PRO A 122 32.83 13.50 -11.83
CA PRO A 122 31.60 13.23 -11.09
C PRO A 122 30.66 12.22 -11.77
N LEU A 123 30.56 12.26 -13.11
CA LEU A 123 29.71 11.34 -13.85
C LEU A 123 30.28 9.92 -13.91
N ALA A 124 31.59 9.80 -14.09
CA ALA A 124 32.26 8.50 -14.13
C ALA A 124 32.21 7.81 -12.75
N GLY A 125 32.52 8.56 -11.68
CA GLY A 125 32.40 8.07 -10.30
C GLY A 125 31.00 7.67 -9.94
N LEU A 126 30.00 8.49 -10.29
CA LEU A 126 28.58 8.20 -10.09
C LEU A 126 28.16 6.91 -10.79
N LEU A 127 28.50 6.76 -12.08
CA LEU A 127 28.19 5.55 -12.85
C LEU A 127 28.87 4.32 -12.27
N ALA A 128 30.17 4.41 -11.94
CA ALA A 128 30.88 3.28 -11.33
C ALA A 128 30.24 2.86 -10.00
N GLY A 129 29.95 3.80 -9.11
CA GLY A 129 29.26 3.52 -7.84
C GLY A 129 27.88 2.90 -8.04
N THR A 130 27.10 3.42 -9.00
CA THR A 130 25.75 2.91 -9.32
C THR A 130 25.82 1.48 -9.83
N VAL A 131 26.64 1.20 -10.84
CA VAL A 131 26.75 -0.11 -11.46
C VAL A 131 27.30 -1.15 -10.47
N LEU A 132 28.38 -0.82 -9.77
CA LEU A 132 28.98 -1.75 -8.81
C LEU A 132 28.02 -2.05 -7.64
N THR A 133 27.33 -1.06 -7.11
CA THR A 133 26.36 -1.29 -6.05
C THR A 133 25.14 -2.07 -6.54
N ALA A 134 24.66 -1.81 -7.75
CA ALA A 134 23.56 -2.57 -8.35
C ALA A 134 23.93 -4.06 -8.56
N LEU A 135 25.18 -4.34 -8.94
CA LEU A 135 25.70 -5.71 -9.08
C LEU A 135 25.86 -6.40 -7.72
N LEU A 136 26.45 -5.70 -6.74
CA LEU A 136 26.65 -6.22 -5.38
C LEU A 136 25.33 -6.31 -4.58
N GLN A 137 24.32 -5.55 -4.97
CA GLN A 137 23.05 -5.38 -4.26
C GLN A 137 23.20 -4.95 -2.78
N SER A 138 24.32 -4.34 -2.45
CA SER A 138 24.66 -3.90 -1.09
C SER A 138 25.55 -2.65 -1.12
N SER A 139 24.97 -1.52 -0.76
CA SER A 139 25.73 -0.28 -0.61
C SER A 139 26.74 -0.34 0.54
N SER A 140 26.40 -1.05 1.62
CA SER A 140 27.32 -1.22 2.75
C SER A 140 28.56 -2.04 2.37
N ALA A 141 28.40 -3.10 1.58
CA ALA A 141 29.53 -3.87 1.04
C ALA A 141 30.40 -3.01 0.11
N PHE A 142 29.77 -2.25 -0.79
CA PHE A 142 30.49 -1.34 -1.68
C PHE A 142 31.25 -0.26 -0.91
N ILE A 143 30.62 0.36 0.11
CA ILE A 143 31.28 1.37 0.96
C ILE A 143 32.44 0.75 1.72
N GLY A 144 32.32 -0.49 2.20
CA GLY A 144 33.43 -1.23 2.82
C GLY A 144 34.63 -1.39 1.87
N ILE A 145 34.39 -1.77 0.62
CA ILE A 145 35.41 -1.85 -0.43
C ILE A 145 36.04 -0.47 -0.66
N LEU A 146 35.22 0.56 -0.79
CA LEU A 146 35.68 1.94 -1.02
C LEU A 146 36.53 2.45 0.13
N ILE A 147 36.15 2.14 1.39
CA ILE A 147 36.97 2.48 2.58
C ILE A 147 38.35 1.82 2.51
N VAL A 148 38.43 0.54 2.12
CA VAL A 148 39.72 -0.16 2.01
C VAL A 148 40.56 0.46 0.89
N LEU A 149 39.98 0.74 -0.28
CA LEU A 149 40.70 1.39 -1.39
C LEU A 149 41.19 2.78 -0.99
N ALA A 150 40.40 3.57 -0.27
CA ALA A 150 40.78 4.87 0.23
C ALA A 150 41.90 4.81 1.30
N GLN A 151 41.85 3.82 2.20
CA GLN A 151 42.92 3.56 3.17
C GLN A 151 44.25 3.19 2.50
N GLN A 152 44.14 2.50 1.37
CA GLN A 152 45.30 2.15 0.56
C GLN A 152 45.81 3.29 -0.31
N GLY A 153 45.17 4.47 -0.32
CA GLY A 153 45.51 5.61 -1.15
C GLY A 153 45.24 5.41 -2.63
N LEU A 154 44.43 4.39 -2.98
CA LEU A 154 44.00 4.11 -4.36
C LEU A 154 42.86 4.99 -4.81
N VAL A 155 42.03 5.46 -3.90
CA VAL A 155 40.87 6.33 -4.15
C VAL A 155 41.03 7.60 -3.32
N SER A 156 40.97 8.76 -3.98
CA SER A 156 40.92 10.07 -3.33
C SER A 156 39.50 10.35 -2.76
N LEU A 157 39.39 11.33 -1.86
CA LEU A 157 38.07 11.77 -1.36
C LEU A 157 37.22 12.29 -2.52
N GLU A 158 37.82 12.99 -3.48
CA GLU A 158 37.18 13.55 -4.67
C GLU A 158 36.55 12.47 -5.57
N ALA A 159 37.18 11.31 -5.69
CA ALA A 159 36.62 10.15 -6.38
C ALA A 159 35.62 9.41 -5.51
N GLY A 160 35.84 9.35 -4.19
CA GLY A 160 34.96 8.66 -3.23
C GLY A 160 33.57 9.25 -3.17
N ILE A 161 33.43 10.58 -3.13
CA ILE A 161 32.13 11.28 -3.02
C ILE A 161 31.18 10.91 -4.16
N PRO A 162 31.49 11.07 -5.45
CA PRO A 162 30.59 10.69 -6.53
C PRO A 162 30.31 9.19 -6.58
N MET A 163 31.26 8.34 -6.18
CA MET A 163 31.03 6.89 -6.07
C MET A 163 30.01 6.55 -4.97
N ILE A 164 30.03 7.25 -3.84
CA ILE A 164 29.03 7.09 -2.76
C ILE A 164 27.65 7.57 -3.21
N PHE A 165 27.59 8.69 -3.94
CA PHE A 165 26.33 9.15 -4.55
C PHE A 165 25.78 8.09 -5.51
N GLY A 166 26.63 7.50 -6.33
CA GLY A 166 26.27 6.39 -7.21
C GLY A 166 25.80 5.16 -6.44
N ALA A 167 26.45 4.81 -5.34
CA ALA A 167 26.05 3.69 -4.49
C ALA A 167 24.64 3.87 -3.93
N ASN A 168 24.26 5.08 -3.56
CA ASN A 168 22.92 5.39 -3.11
C ASN A 168 21.87 5.16 -4.22
N VAL A 169 22.14 5.55 -5.45
CA VAL A 169 21.27 5.28 -6.61
C VAL A 169 21.22 3.79 -6.93
N GLY A 170 22.38 3.10 -6.93
CA GLY A 170 22.48 1.67 -7.21
C GLY A 170 21.67 0.79 -6.25
N THR A 171 21.55 1.21 -4.99
CA THR A 171 20.73 0.50 -3.98
C THR A 171 19.25 0.42 -4.37
N CYS A 172 18.73 1.35 -5.17
CA CYS A 172 17.34 1.36 -5.56
C CYS A 172 16.95 0.19 -6.49
N ILE A 173 17.91 -0.48 -7.12
CA ILE A 173 17.63 -1.60 -8.02
C ILE A 173 16.94 -2.75 -7.29
N THR A 174 17.26 -2.99 -6.02
CA THR A 174 16.64 -4.05 -5.21
C THR A 174 15.14 -3.80 -5.01
N ALA A 175 14.75 -2.56 -4.72
CA ALA A 175 13.35 -2.16 -4.58
C ALA A 175 12.60 -2.22 -5.92
N LEU A 176 13.24 -1.82 -7.04
CA LEU A 176 12.67 -1.91 -8.38
C LEU A 176 12.41 -3.36 -8.79
N VAL A 177 13.39 -4.25 -8.56
CA VAL A 177 13.25 -5.68 -8.84
C VAL A 177 12.16 -6.29 -7.97
N ALA A 178 12.12 -5.99 -6.68
CA ALA A 178 11.09 -6.49 -5.76
C ALA A 178 9.68 -6.02 -6.16
N ALA A 179 9.53 -4.79 -6.67
CA ALA A 179 8.25 -4.26 -7.11
C ALA A 179 7.80 -4.78 -8.50
N THR A 180 8.63 -5.57 -9.19
CA THR A 180 8.29 -6.11 -10.50
C THR A 180 7.15 -7.12 -10.37
N GLY A 181 6.08 -6.92 -11.14
CA GLY A 181 4.87 -7.75 -11.07
C GLY A 181 3.87 -7.36 -9.98
N MET A 182 4.25 -6.50 -9.02
CA MET A 182 3.38 -6.06 -7.93
C MET A 182 2.40 -4.95 -8.35
N SER A 183 1.49 -4.60 -7.44
CA SER A 183 0.50 -3.54 -7.60
C SER A 183 1.13 -2.17 -7.90
N ARG A 184 0.32 -1.22 -8.36
CA ARG A 184 0.78 0.16 -8.57
C ARG A 184 1.23 0.84 -7.29
N GLN A 185 0.59 0.54 -6.17
CA GLN A 185 0.94 1.10 -4.87
C GLN A 185 2.36 0.67 -4.46
N ALA A 186 2.69 -0.61 -4.64
CA ALA A 186 4.02 -1.15 -4.38
C ALA A 186 5.08 -0.57 -5.35
N LYS A 187 4.75 -0.44 -6.63
CA LYS A 187 5.63 0.20 -7.63
C LYS A 187 5.91 1.67 -7.31
N ARG A 188 4.93 2.39 -6.75
CA ARG A 188 5.11 3.78 -6.30
C ARG A 188 6.17 3.89 -5.21
N VAL A 189 6.24 2.92 -4.28
CA VAL A 189 7.29 2.89 -3.24
C VAL A 189 8.67 2.79 -3.86
N ALA A 190 8.87 1.92 -4.85
CA ALA A 190 10.15 1.77 -5.54
C ALA A 190 10.52 3.02 -6.35
N VAL A 191 9.54 3.62 -7.06
CA VAL A 191 9.73 4.88 -7.81
C VAL A 191 10.03 6.04 -6.87
N LEU A 192 9.38 6.11 -5.72
CA LEU A 192 9.65 7.11 -4.69
C LEU A 192 11.10 7.00 -4.19
N HIS A 193 11.54 5.79 -3.88
CA HIS A 193 12.91 5.55 -3.39
C HIS A 193 13.97 6.02 -4.41
N ILE A 194 13.83 5.63 -5.69
CA ILE A 194 14.76 6.09 -6.72
C ILE A 194 14.68 7.60 -6.94
N SER A 195 13.48 8.19 -6.87
CA SER A 195 13.30 9.64 -7.03
C SER A 195 14.04 10.42 -5.95
N PHE A 196 13.98 10.00 -4.68
CA PHE A 196 14.75 10.61 -3.60
C PHE A 196 16.24 10.56 -3.86
N LYS A 197 16.76 9.39 -4.26
CA LYS A 197 18.20 9.22 -4.49
C LYS A 197 18.68 10.02 -5.70
N VAL A 198 17.96 9.98 -6.80
CA VAL A 198 18.31 10.69 -8.03
C VAL A 198 18.25 12.22 -7.82
N LEU A 199 17.14 12.72 -7.22
CA LEU A 199 17.02 14.16 -6.94
C LEU A 199 18.05 14.62 -5.92
N GLY A 200 18.38 13.79 -4.93
CA GLY A 200 19.45 14.06 -3.99
C GLY A 200 20.80 14.17 -4.66
N VAL A 201 21.13 13.24 -5.54
CA VAL A 201 22.40 13.31 -6.33
C VAL A 201 22.43 14.56 -7.21
N ILE A 202 21.34 14.88 -7.91
CA ILE A 202 21.25 16.11 -8.73
C ILE A 202 21.48 17.35 -7.87
N LEU A 203 20.95 17.38 -6.65
CA LEU A 203 21.13 18.50 -5.73
C LEU A 203 22.58 18.67 -5.29
N PHE A 204 23.29 17.57 -4.98
CA PHE A 204 24.64 17.62 -4.40
C PHE A 204 25.77 17.55 -5.43
N ILE A 205 25.55 17.02 -6.65
CA ILE A 205 26.61 16.78 -7.65
C ILE A 205 27.35 18.06 -8.04
N PHE A 206 26.65 19.19 -8.11
CA PHE A 206 27.24 20.48 -8.45
C PHE A 206 28.08 21.10 -7.30
N TRP A 207 27.95 20.56 -6.08
CA TRP A 207 28.57 21.08 -4.87
C TRP A 207 29.66 20.16 -4.33
N ILE A 208 30.08 19.14 -5.11
CA ILE A 208 31.10 18.16 -4.70
C ILE A 208 32.37 18.85 -4.12
N PRO A 209 32.92 19.93 -4.72
CA PRO A 209 34.10 20.59 -4.15
C PRO A 209 33.85 21.19 -2.76
N SER A 210 32.69 21.84 -2.56
CA SER A 210 32.30 22.40 -1.27
C SER A 210 31.98 21.30 -0.25
N PHE A 211 31.42 20.22 -0.69
CA PHE A 211 31.11 19.05 0.12
C PHE A 211 32.39 18.34 0.58
N ALA A 212 33.36 18.16 -0.32
CA ALA A 212 34.69 17.64 0.01
C ALA A 212 35.43 18.55 1.02
N ALA A 213 35.32 19.88 0.86
CA ALA A 213 35.87 20.84 1.81
C ALA A 213 35.24 20.68 3.21
N LEU A 214 33.92 20.55 3.30
CA LEU A 214 33.20 20.30 4.57
C LEU A 214 33.68 19.01 5.25
N VAL A 215 33.79 17.91 4.48
CA VAL A 215 34.28 16.62 5.02
C VAL A 215 35.72 16.74 5.52
N ARG A 216 36.59 17.46 4.79
CA ARG A 216 37.98 17.70 5.20
C ARG A 216 38.07 18.60 6.44
N GLU A 217 37.29 19.65 6.52
CA GLU A 217 37.28 20.53 7.67
C GLU A 217 36.86 19.77 8.95
N THR A 218 35.80 18.94 8.84
CA THR A 218 35.42 18.06 9.95
C THR A 218 36.51 17.06 10.30
N ALA A 219 37.19 16.50 9.30
CA ALA A 219 38.30 15.57 9.50
C ALA A 219 39.49 16.23 10.21
N MET A 220 39.88 17.44 9.81
CA MET A 220 40.97 18.19 10.46
C MET A 220 40.61 18.55 11.91
N ARG A 221 39.35 18.90 12.19
CA ARG A 221 38.92 19.30 13.52
C ARG A 221 38.91 18.14 14.53
N PHE A 222 38.66 16.91 14.06
CA PHE A 222 38.47 15.71 14.90
C PHE A 222 39.55 14.64 14.65
N ASP A 223 40.61 14.94 13.89
CA ASP A 223 41.68 14.02 13.51
C ASP A 223 41.17 12.71 12.86
N PHE A 224 40.23 12.85 11.92
CA PHE A 224 39.63 11.69 11.23
C PHE A 224 40.52 11.22 10.06
N ASN A 225 40.76 9.90 10.04
CA ASN A 225 41.45 9.26 8.93
C ASN A 225 40.58 9.17 7.65
N MET A 226 41.15 8.75 6.53
CA MET A 226 40.45 8.64 5.24
C MET A 226 39.22 7.71 5.30
N ALA A 227 39.32 6.60 6.02
CA ALA A 227 38.15 5.70 6.22
C ALA A 227 36.96 6.41 6.83
N ARG A 228 37.24 7.22 7.87
CA ARG A 228 36.21 8.01 8.56
C ARG A 228 35.68 9.13 7.69
N GLN A 229 36.52 9.72 6.81
CA GLN A 229 36.04 10.73 5.85
C GLN A 229 35.02 10.12 4.87
N ILE A 230 35.28 8.94 4.33
CA ILE A 230 34.36 8.21 3.44
C ILE A 230 33.06 7.87 4.18
N ALA A 231 33.13 7.41 5.42
CA ALA A 231 31.94 7.11 6.23
C ALA A 231 31.13 8.38 6.57
N ASN A 232 31.82 9.50 6.87
CA ASN A 232 31.19 10.78 7.13
C ASN A 232 30.53 11.36 5.88
N ASP A 233 31.15 11.23 4.70
CA ASP A 233 30.56 11.58 3.42
C ASP A 233 29.19 10.88 3.25
N HIS A 234 29.16 9.56 3.40
CA HIS A 234 27.92 8.79 3.32
C HIS A 234 26.87 9.25 4.35
N SER A 235 27.32 9.54 5.58
CA SER A 235 26.41 9.96 6.66
C SER A 235 25.84 11.37 6.41
N ILE A 236 26.71 12.33 6.04
CA ILE A 236 26.31 13.73 5.78
C ILE A 236 25.34 13.77 4.59
N PHE A 237 25.61 13.00 3.53
CA PHE A 237 24.73 12.93 2.38
C PHE A 237 23.33 12.41 2.75
N ASN A 238 23.22 11.23 3.39
CA ASN A 238 21.91 10.64 3.69
C ASN A 238 21.13 11.40 4.77
N VAL A 239 21.81 11.90 5.82
CA VAL A 239 21.18 12.74 6.83
C VAL A 239 20.78 14.09 6.23
N GLY A 240 21.63 14.69 5.42
CA GLY A 240 21.35 15.94 4.71
C GLY A 240 20.13 15.82 3.81
N LEU A 241 20.05 14.75 3.00
CA LEU A 241 18.88 14.47 2.18
C LEU A 241 17.60 14.32 3.01
N ALA A 242 17.67 13.56 4.11
CA ALA A 242 16.53 13.36 4.96
C ALA A 242 16.04 14.67 5.58
N VAL A 243 16.94 15.53 6.05
CA VAL A 243 16.60 16.86 6.61
C VAL A 243 15.98 17.76 5.55
N ILE A 244 16.56 17.80 4.35
CA ILE A 244 16.07 18.65 3.24
C ILE A 244 14.72 18.16 2.74
N PHE A 245 14.51 16.84 2.59
CA PHE A 245 13.33 16.29 1.96
C PHE A 245 12.16 16.01 2.93
N LEU A 246 12.42 15.90 4.23
CA LEU A 246 11.38 15.64 5.23
C LEU A 246 10.21 16.64 5.20
N PRO A 247 10.43 17.97 5.04
CA PRO A 247 9.33 18.93 4.92
C PRO A 247 8.51 18.78 3.63
N PHE A 248 9.04 18.13 2.60
CA PHE A 248 8.44 18.01 1.28
C PHE A 248 7.87 16.61 0.99
N THR A 249 7.63 15.80 2.00
CA THR A 249 7.14 14.42 1.84
C THR A 249 5.84 14.33 1.05
N THR A 250 4.92 15.28 1.23
CA THR A 250 3.67 15.37 0.47
C THR A 250 3.91 15.68 -1.00
N VAL A 251 4.81 16.62 -1.29
CA VAL A 251 5.19 16.99 -2.68
C VAL A 251 5.79 15.80 -3.42
N PHE A 252 6.64 15.01 -2.75
CA PHE A 252 7.18 13.79 -3.34
C PHE A 252 6.11 12.71 -3.57
N ALA A 253 5.17 12.56 -2.64
CA ALA A 253 4.05 11.66 -2.82
C ALA A 253 3.20 12.07 -4.04
N ASP A 254 2.87 13.35 -4.16
CA ASP A 254 2.10 13.91 -5.28
C ASP A 254 2.84 13.78 -6.62
N LEU A 255 4.16 14.00 -6.63
CA LEU A 255 5.00 13.80 -7.80
C LEU A 255 4.95 12.35 -8.29
N VAL A 256 5.07 11.39 -7.38
CA VAL A 256 5.02 9.96 -7.72
C VAL A 256 3.61 9.57 -8.18
N LEU A 257 2.56 10.13 -7.59
CA LEU A 257 1.18 9.96 -8.05
C LEU A 257 0.96 10.52 -9.46
N ALA A 258 1.64 11.62 -9.81
CA ALA A 258 1.60 12.18 -11.15
C ALA A 258 2.37 11.32 -12.18
N ILE A 259 3.51 10.74 -11.79
CA ILE A 259 4.33 9.83 -12.65
C ILE A 259 3.63 8.48 -12.84
N LEU A 260 3.04 7.95 -11.78
CA LEU A 260 2.27 6.71 -11.75
C LEU A 260 0.86 7.00 -11.25
N PRO A 261 0.00 7.66 -12.05
CA PRO A 261 -1.36 7.96 -11.65
C PRO A 261 -2.08 6.65 -11.32
N ASP A 262 -3.08 6.72 -10.43
CA ASP A 262 -3.99 5.61 -10.33
C ASP A 262 -4.49 5.35 -11.75
N LYS A 263 -4.27 4.13 -12.28
CA LYS A 263 -5.19 3.70 -13.31
C LYS A 263 -6.53 3.85 -12.60
N ARG A 264 -7.44 4.65 -13.15
CA ARG A 264 -8.84 4.26 -13.03
C ARG A 264 -8.76 2.77 -13.32
N PRO A 265 -9.21 1.88 -12.43
CA PRO A 265 -9.27 0.52 -12.84
C PRO A 265 -10.02 0.59 -14.18
N ASP A 266 -9.34 0.33 -15.31
CA ASP A 266 -9.97 -0.38 -16.37
C ASP A 266 -10.31 -1.69 -15.65
N GLU A 267 -11.38 -1.63 -14.87
CA GLU A 267 -12.12 -2.81 -14.51
C GLU A 267 -12.51 -3.28 -15.88
N ASP A 268 -11.76 -4.23 -16.41
CA ASP A 268 -12.20 -4.93 -17.60
C ASP A 268 -13.66 -5.26 -17.34
N ILE A 269 -14.52 -5.03 -18.32
CA ILE A 269 -15.93 -5.43 -18.23
C ILE A 269 -16.00 -6.90 -17.79
N LYS A 270 -14.99 -7.67 -18.15
CA LYS A 270 -14.84 -9.08 -17.78
C LYS A 270 -14.39 -9.26 -16.34
N PRO A 271 -14.95 -10.26 -15.64
CA PRO A 271 -14.47 -10.66 -14.32
C PRO A 271 -12.98 -11.03 -14.33
N ALA A 272 -12.20 -10.53 -13.39
CA ALA A 272 -10.77 -10.83 -13.24
C ALA A 272 -10.34 -10.78 -11.78
N LEU A 273 -9.38 -11.61 -11.41
CA LEU A 273 -8.70 -11.56 -10.11
C LEU A 273 -7.61 -10.50 -10.14
N LEU A 274 -7.50 -9.69 -9.08
CA LEU A 274 -6.47 -8.66 -8.97
C LEU A 274 -5.44 -8.96 -7.89
N HIS A 275 -5.84 -9.61 -6.80
CA HIS A 275 -5.00 -9.78 -5.61
C HIS A 275 -4.64 -11.25 -5.33
N LEU A 276 -5.47 -12.23 -5.72
CA LEU A 276 -5.20 -13.63 -5.42
C LEU A 276 -4.06 -14.17 -6.29
N ASP A 277 -2.98 -14.66 -5.64
CA ASP A 277 -1.85 -15.31 -6.31
C ASP A 277 -1.47 -16.59 -5.54
N GLU A 278 -1.46 -17.72 -6.24
CA GLU A 278 -1.13 -19.04 -5.70
C GLU A 278 0.30 -19.14 -5.17
N LYS A 279 1.22 -18.31 -5.66
CA LYS A 279 2.62 -18.28 -5.22
C LYS A 279 2.78 -17.92 -3.74
N HIS A 280 1.81 -17.23 -3.17
CA HIS A 280 1.85 -16.77 -1.78
C HIS A 280 1.20 -17.75 -0.78
N MET A 281 0.72 -18.92 -1.22
CA MET A 281 0.13 -19.95 -0.35
C MET A 281 1.09 -20.47 0.72
N VAL A 282 2.40 -20.47 0.41
CA VAL A 282 3.46 -20.88 1.37
C VAL A 282 3.53 -19.98 2.63
N ALA A 283 2.94 -18.79 2.56
CA ALA A 283 2.87 -17.85 3.68
C ALA A 283 1.41 -17.53 4.02
N PRO A 284 0.73 -18.35 4.88
CA PRO A 284 -0.71 -18.23 5.11
C PRO A 284 -1.17 -16.82 5.50
N GLY A 285 -0.40 -16.09 6.32
CA GLY A 285 -0.75 -14.71 6.71
C GLY A 285 -0.79 -13.74 5.53
N VAL A 286 0.08 -13.91 4.53
CA VAL A 286 0.07 -13.11 3.30
C VAL A 286 -1.13 -13.51 2.44
N ALA A 287 -1.36 -14.80 2.25
CA ALA A 287 -2.48 -15.31 1.48
C ALA A 287 -3.84 -14.82 2.04
N ILE A 288 -4.02 -14.84 3.36
CA ILE A 288 -5.20 -14.31 4.05
C ILE A 288 -5.35 -12.79 3.78
N SER A 289 -4.25 -12.02 3.81
CA SER A 289 -4.29 -10.58 3.53
C SER A 289 -4.68 -10.28 2.08
N LEU A 290 -4.25 -11.10 1.12
CA LEU A 290 -4.65 -10.99 -0.29
C LEU A 290 -6.14 -11.32 -0.48
N ALA A 291 -6.65 -12.35 0.18
CA ALA A 291 -8.07 -12.67 0.19
C ALA A 291 -8.91 -11.50 0.75
N ARG A 292 -8.46 -10.88 1.84
CA ARG A 292 -9.12 -9.69 2.42
C ARG A 292 -9.16 -8.52 1.45
N ALA A 293 -8.09 -8.29 0.69
CA ALA A 293 -8.06 -7.23 -0.33
C ALA A 293 -9.10 -7.46 -1.43
N GLU A 294 -9.31 -8.72 -1.84
CA GLU A 294 -10.33 -9.09 -2.83
C GLU A 294 -11.75 -8.98 -2.26
N ILE A 295 -11.97 -9.35 -0.99
CA ILE A 295 -13.24 -9.13 -0.28
C ILE A 295 -13.57 -7.62 -0.19
N SER A 296 -12.58 -6.77 0.11
CA SER A 296 -12.76 -5.31 0.06
C SER A 296 -13.20 -4.82 -1.33
N ARG A 297 -12.71 -5.47 -2.39
CA ARG A 297 -13.13 -5.18 -3.77
C ARG A 297 -14.58 -5.59 -4.01
N MET A 298 -15.01 -6.77 -3.56
CA MET A 298 -16.42 -7.19 -3.61
C MET A 298 -17.34 -6.17 -2.92
N ALA A 299 -16.99 -5.74 -1.70
CA ALA A 299 -17.77 -4.74 -0.97
C ALA A 299 -17.86 -3.39 -1.72
N ARG A 300 -16.79 -2.97 -2.44
CA ARG A 300 -16.83 -1.77 -3.29
C ARG A 300 -17.72 -1.94 -4.53
N LEU A 301 -17.73 -3.12 -5.15
CA LEU A 301 -18.62 -3.41 -6.28
C LEU A 301 -20.08 -3.34 -5.82
N LEU A 302 -20.38 -3.93 -4.68
CA LEU A 302 -21.71 -3.90 -4.06
C LEU A 302 -22.18 -2.47 -3.77
N TRP A 303 -21.32 -1.62 -3.19
CA TRP A 303 -21.62 -0.20 -2.96
C TRP A 303 -21.93 0.54 -4.27
N ARG A 304 -21.15 0.29 -5.33
CA ARG A 304 -21.37 0.92 -6.66
C ARG A 304 -22.68 0.42 -7.30
N MET A 305 -22.99 -0.85 -7.12
CA MET A 305 -24.23 -1.46 -7.59
C MET A 305 -25.46 -0.81 -6.91
N MET A 306 -25.41 -0.67 -5.58
CA MET A 306 -26.48 -0.02 -4.81
C MET A 306 -26.65 1.44 -5.23
N ARG A 307 -25.58 2.19 -5.46
CA ARG A 307 -25.68 3.59 -5.92
C ARG A 307 -26.29 3.74 -7.31
N ALA A 308 -26.07 2.78 -8.20
CA ALA A 308 -26.60 2.84 -9.56
C ALA A 308 -28.09 2.49 -9.64
N ILE A 309 -28.54 1.52 -8.83
CA ILE A 309 -29.86 0.92 -8.94
C ILE A 309 -31.01 1.88 -8.58
N ILE A 310 -30.74 2.93 -7.76
CA ILE A 310 -31.80 3.86 -7.33
C ILE A 310 -32.19 4.86 -8.43
N VAL A 311 -31.26 5.15 -9.35
CA VAL A 311 -31.43 6.20 -10.36
C VAL A 311 -32.68 5.98 -11.24
N PRO A 312 -32.93 4.77 -11.80
CA PRO A 312 -34.14 4.53 -12.59
C PRO A 312 -35.46 4.67 -11.83
N PHE A 313 -35.45 4.57 -10.48
CA PHE A 313 -36.64 4.79 -9.67
C PHE A 313 -36.98 6.25 -9.47
N MET A 314 -35.94 7.12 -9.43
CA MET A 314 -36.08 8.54 -9.10
C MET A 314 -36.15 9.44 -10.34
N SER A 315 -35.74 8.95 -11.49
CA SER A 315 -35.56 9.74 -12.71
C SER A 315 -36.13 9.01 -13.92
N ASP A 316 -37.46 8.80 -13.91
CA ASP A 316 -38.13 8.19 -15.06
C ASP A 316 -38.43 9.23 -16.14
N PRO A 317 -37.86 9.09 -17.34
CA PRO A 317 -38.07 10.02 -18.45
C PRO A 317 -39.53 10.20 -18.87
N GLN A 318 -40.38 9.21 -18.59
CA GLN A 318 -41.81 9.28 -18.95
C GLN A 318 -42.55 10.29 -18.08
N PHE A 319 -42.28 10.32 -16.78
CA PHE A 319 -42.90 11.25 -15.83
C PHE A 319 -42.36 12.67 -16.06
N ILE A 320 -41.08 12.85 -16.25
CA ILE A 320 -40.46 14.16 -16.57
C ILE A 320 -41.08 14.75 -17.85
N ARG A 321 -41.38 13.93 -18.87
CA ARG A 321 -42.04 14.38 -20.08
C ARG A 321 -43.48 14.84 -19.89
N ARG A 322 -44.17 14.33 -18.85
CA ARG A 322 -45.56 14.67 -18.51
C ARG A 322 -45.64 15.88 -17.57
N GLU A 323 -44.71 16.06 -16.69
CA GLU A 323 -44.74 17.03 -15.58
C GLU A 323 -44.00 18.34 -15.87
N ALA A 324 -43.08 18.36 -16.87
CA ALA A 324 -42.36 19.58 -17.20
C ALA A 324 -43.26 20.64 -17.88
N ASP A 325 -43.26 21.83 -17.31
CA ASP A 325 -44.11 22.96 -17.78
C ASP A 325 -43.71 23.51 -19.14
N SER A 326 -42.43 23.37 -19.54
CA SER A 326 -41.91 23.84 -20.82
C SER A 326 -41.07 22.79 -21.54
N LYS A 327 -40.91 22.98 -22.89
CA LYS A 327 -40.03 22.11 -23.69
C LYS A 327 -38.57 22.29 -23.33
N GLU A 328 -38.15 23.51 -23.02
CA GLU A 328 -36.78 23.82 -22.61
C GLU A 328 -36.42 23.16 -21.25
N GLU A 329 -37.32 23.27 -20.28
CA GLU A 329 -37.19 22.63 -18.97
C GLU A 329 -37.13 21.11 -19.08
N ARG A 330 -38.01 20.51 -19.84
CA ARG A 330 -38.00 19.07 -20.12
C ARG A 330 -36.71 18.62 -20.75
N ASP A 331 -36.19 19.31 -21.76
CA ASP A 331 -34.95 18.95 -22.44
C ASP A 331 -33.73 19.14 -21.52
N LEU A 332 -33.77 20.10 -20.58
CA LEU A 332 -32.76 20.30 -19.56
C LEU A 332 -32.77 19.12 -18.55
N LEU A 333 -33.92 18.83 -17.94
CA LEU A 333 -34.08 17.77 -16.98
C LEU A 333 -33.69 16.38 -17.55
N LEU A 334 -34.11 16.10 -18.80
CA LEU A 334 -33.76 14.85 -19.46
C LEU A 334 -32.25 14.70 -19.76
N ARG A 335 -31.51 15.82 -19.93
CA ARG A 335 -30.05 15.81 -20.11
C ARG A 335 -29.30 15.54 -18.79
N GLU A 336 -29.88 15.92 -17.66
CA GLU A 336 -29.28 15.73 -16.35
C GLU A 336 -29.43 14.30 -15.81
N ILE A 337 -30.36 13.51 -16.36
CA ILE A 337 -30.54 12.12 -15.95
C ILE A 337 -29.34 11.27 -16.40
N PRO A 338 -28.66 10.60 -15.49
CA PRO A 338 -27.64 9.63 -15.86
C PRO A 338 -28.26 8.42 -16.58
N THR A 339 -28.02 8.30 -17.88
CA THR A 339 -28.48 7.13 -18.68
C THR A 339 -27.40 6.06 -18.82
N ARG A 340 -26.16 6.42 -18.50
CA ARG A 340 -25.00 5.57 -18.62
C ARG A 340 -24.36 5.32 -17.26
N ASP A 341 -23.68 4.18 -17.15
CA ASP A 341 -22.93 3.86 -15.93
C ASP A 341 -21.80 4.89 -15.70
N ALA A 342 -21.63 5.34 -14.45
CA ALA A 342 -20.66 6.37 -14.09
C ALA A 342 -19.20 5.92 -14.27
N TYR A 343 -18.94 4.61 -14.19
CA TYR A 343 -17.61 4.00 -14.30
C TYR A 343 -17.35 3.38 -15.67
N PHE A 344 -18.43 2.95 -16.37
CA PHE A 344 -18.41 2.33 -17.69
C PHE A 344 -19.39 3.03 -18.61
N PRO A 345 -19.01 4.19 -19.19
CA PRO A 345 -19.91 4.99 -20.03
C PRO A 345 -20.43 4.27 -21.28
N GLN A 346 -19.82 3.14 -21.66
CA GLN A 346 -20.27 2.29 -22.75
C GLN A 346 -21.47 1.42 -22.38
N LEU A 347 -21.73 1.22 -21.09
CA LEU A 347 -22.85 0.46 -20.57
C LEU A 347 -23.98 1.40 -20.13
N SER A 348 -25.23 0.92 -20.25
CA SER A 348 -26.37 1.53 -19.56
C SER A 348 -26.27 1.28 -18.05
N LEU A 349 -27.07 1.96 -17.24
CA LEU A 349 -27.12 1.75 -15.80
C LEU A 349 -27.45 0.29 -15.44
N MET A 350 -28.38 -0.32 -16.17
CA MET A 350 -28.82 -1.70 -15.93
C MET A 350 -27.73 -2.70 -16.31
N GLU A 351 -27.16 -2.59 -17.51
CA GLU A 351 -26.01 -3.41 -17.92
C GLU A 351 -24.83 -3.27 -16.94
N GLY A 352 -24.66 -2.09 -16.34
CA GLY A 352 -23.67 -1.85 -15.31
C GLY A 352 -23.97 -2.59 -13.99
N VAL A 353 -25.24 -2.80 -13.64
CA VAL A 353 -25.67 -3.60 -12.49
C VAL A 353 -25.43 -5.09 -12.78
N ASP A 354 -25.87 -5.58 -13.95
CA ASP A 354 -25.70 -6.97 -14.38
C ASP A 354 -24.20 -7.35 -14.40
N MET A 355 -23.35 -6.50 -14.98
CA MET A 355 -21.90 -6.71 -15.03
C MET A 355 -21.26 -6.79 -13.63
N ARG A 356 -21.77 -6.02 -12.66
CA ARG A 356 -21.23 -6.06 -11.29
C ARG A 356 -21.67 -7.31 -10.54
N GLU A 357 -22.88 -7.78 -10.80
CA GLU A 357 -23.35 -9.04 -10.24
C GLU A 357 -22.53 -10.22 -10.79
N GLU A 358 -22.32 -10.31 -12.10
CA GLU A 358 -21.45 -11.33 -12.70
C GLU A 358 -20.03 -11.32 -12.10
N LYS A 359 -19.50 -10.13 -11.76
CA LYS A 359 -18.21 -10.00 -11.06
C LYS A 359 -18.28 -10.46 -9.61
N LEU A 360 -19.38 -10.21 -8.91
CA LEU A 360 -19.57 -10.65 -7.51
C LEU A 360 -19.60 -12.17 -7.44
N ASP A 361 -20.36 -12.82 -8.32
CA ASP A 361 -20.44 -14.28 -8.42
C ASP A 361 -19.07 -14.90 -8.71
N PHE A 362 -18.36 -14.36 -9.71
CA PHE A 362 -17.02 -14.80 -10.04
C PHE A 362 -16.05 -14.65 -8.86
N LEU A 363 -16.10 -13.54 -8.14
CA LEU A 363 -15.23 -13.28 -7.01
C LEU A 363 -15.59 -14.19 -5.82
N GLU A 364 -16.87 -14.43 -5.55
CA GLU A 364 -17.32 -15.37 -4.53
C GLU A 364 -16.72 -16.76 -4.78
N GLU A 365 -16.88 -17.30 -5.99
CA GLU A 365 -16.34 -18.62 -6.36
C GLU A 365 -14.81 -18.66 -6.15
N LYS A 366 -14.09 -17.68 -6.67
CA LYS A 366 -12.63 -17.68 -6.66
C LYS A 366 -12.01 -17.41 -5.29
N ILE A 367 -12.62 -16.52 -4.50
CA ILE A 367 -12.16 -16.26 -3.13
C ILE A 367 -12.44 -17.48 -2.24
N SER A 368 -13.63 -18.07 -2.37
CA SER A 368 -13.98 -19.29 -1.62
C SER A 368 -13.05 -20.45 -1.94
N GLU A 369 -12.74 -20.68 -3.22
CA GLU A 369 -11.76 -21.67 -3.67
C GLU A 369 -10.37 -21.41 -3.06
N TYR A 370 -9.92 -20.14 -3.08
CA TYR A 370 -8.64 -19.73 -2.53
C TYR A 370 -8.56 -19.92 -1.01
N LEU A 371 -9.61 -19.51 -0.27
CA LEU A 371 -9.71 -19.71 1.17
C LEU A 371 -9.73 -21.19 1.57
N LEU A 372 -10.42 -22.05 0.80
CA LEU A 372 -10.39 -23.49 1.01
C LEU A 372 -9.00 -24.11 0.81
N ARG A 373 -8.19 -23.56 -0.10
CA ARG A 373 -6.80 -23.99 -0.26
C ARG A 373 -5.94 -23.55 0.93
N ILE A 374 -6.10 -22.30 1.40
CA ILE A 374 -5.41 -21.81 2.60
C ILE A 374 -5.76 -22.70 3.81
N ALA A 375 -7.02 -23.10 3.96
CA ALA A 375 -7.47 -23.94 5.07
C ALA A 375 -6.83 -25.34 5.11
N ARG A 376 -6.15 -25.77 4.04
CA ARG A 376 -5.42 -27.05 3.98
C ARG A 376 -3.97 -26.93 4.42
N GLU A 377 -3.46 -25.71 4.57
CA GLU A 377 -2.11 -25.43 5.06
C GLU A 377 -2.07 -25.51 6.61
N GLU A 378 -0.88 -25.51 7.18
CA GLU A 378 -0.69 -25.44 8.63
C GLU A 378 -1.01 -24.02 9.12
N LEU A 379 -2.18 -23.87 9.73
CA LEU A 379 -2.69 -22.61 10.27
C LEU A 379 -2.63 -22.58 11.80
N SER A 380 -2.39 -21.40 12.36
CA SER A 380 -2.68 -21.16 13.79
C SER A 380 -4.19 -21.15 14.04
N ALA A 381 -4.62 -21.36 15.28
CA ALA A 381 -6.05 -21.31 15.64
C ALA A 381 -6.72 -20.00 15.23
N GLY A 382 -6.03 -18.85 15.39
CA GLY A 382 -6.53 -17.55 14.97
C GLY A 382 -6.66 -17.42 13.43
N GLN A 383 -5.72 -17.97 12.67
CA GLN A 383 -5.81 -17.97 11.19
C GLN A 383 -6.93 -18.87 10.68
N THR A 384 -7.15 -20.02 11.34
CA THR A 384 -8.25 -20.93 10.99
C THR A 384 -9.61 -20.24 11.20
N ALA A 385 -9.81 -19.57 12.33
CA ALA A 385 -11.01 -18.79 12.59
C ALA A 385 -11.19 -17.68 11.55
N GLU A 386 -10.11 -16.96 11.20
CA GLU A 386 -10.14 -15.90 10.20
C GLU A 386 -10.58 -16.38 8.82
N VAL A 387 -10.04 -17.50 8.35
CA VAL A 387 -10.41 -18.09 7.07
C VAL A 387 -11.88 -18.49 7.06
N TYR A 388 -12.38 -19.08 8.14
CA TYR A 388 -13.79 -19.46 8.26
C TYR A 388 -14.73 -18.24 8.22
N GLU A 389 -14.39 -17.17 8.96
CA GLU A 389 -15.16 -15.93 8.96
C GLU A 389 -15.17 -15.27 7.58
N MET A 390 -14.03 -15.23 6.89
CA MET A 390 -13.96 -14.69 5.53
C MET A 390 -14.83 -15.45 4.55
N MET A 391 -14.93 -16.79 4.68
CA MET A 391 -15.82 -17.59 3.84
C MET A 391 -17.29 -17.23 4.06
N SER A 392 -17.70 -16.98 5.31
CA SER A 392 -19.05 -16.51 5.62
C SER A 392 -19.30 -15.12 5.03
N ILE A 393 -18.38 -14.19 5.26
CA ILE A 393 -18.45 -12.80 4.78
C ILE A 393 -18.59 -12.73 3.25
N VAL A 394 -17.83 -13.55 2.52
CA VAL A 394 -17.89 -13.60 1.05
C VAL A 394 -19.29 -13.99 0.57
N LYS A 395 -19.89 -15.00 1.20
CA LYS A 395 -21.27 -15.42 0.93
C LYS A 395 -22.31 -14.37 1.27
N ASP A 396 -22.14 -13.68 2.38
CA ASP A 396 -23.07 -12.63 2.80
C ASP A 396 -23.00 -11.42 1.84
N ILE A 397 -21.82 -11.06 1.33
CA ILE A 397 -21.65 -9.99 0.32
C ILE A 397 -22.34 -10.38 -1.00
N GLU A 398 -22.16 -11.61 -1.48
CA GLU A 398 -22.82 -12.12 -2.67
C GLU A 398 -24.34 -12.10 -2.49
N SER A 399 -24.84 -12.57 -1.34
CA SER A 399 -26.29 -12.56 -1.03
C SER A 399 -26.88 -11.15 -1.06
N ILE A 400 -26.15 -10.11 -0.66
CA ILE A 400 -26.60 -8.72 -0.83
C ILE A 400 -26.62 -8.34 -2.32
N GLY A 401 -25.65 -8.77 -3.11
CA GLY A 401 -25.61 -8.58 -4.56
C GLY A 401 -26.85 -9.17 -5.24
N ASP A 402 -27.17 -10.42 -4.90
CA ASP A 402 -28.37 -11.13 -5.31
C ASP A 402 -29.65 -10.38 -4.94
N ILE A 403 -29.74 -9.86 -3.71
CA ILE A 403 -30.89 -9.05 -3.29
C ILE A 403 -31.05 -7.82 -4.18
N ILE A 404 -29.98 -7.12 -4.53
CA ILE A 404 -30.05 -5.95 -5.41
C ILE A 404 -30.45 -6.38 -6.83
N HIS A 405 -29.80 -7.39 -7.38
CA HIS A 405 -30.03 -7.83 -8.75
C HIS A 405 -31.39 -8.49 -8.93
N ARG A 406 -31.72 -9.49 -8.12
CA ARG A 406 -32.94 -10.31 -8.29
C ARG A 406 -34.21 -9.67 -7.72
N ASN A 407 -34.10 -8.78 -6.73
CA ASN A 407 -35.27 -8.14 -6.12
C ASN A 407 -35.45 -6.68 -6.55
N MET A 408 -34.38 -5.83 -6.58
CA MET A 408 -34.57 -4.43 -6.95
C MET A 408 -34.67 -4.21 -8.47
N LEU A 409 -33.90 -4.93 -9.27
CA LEU A 409 -33.87 -4.74 -10.72
C LEU A 409 -35.25 -4.95 -11.37
N PRO A 410 -36.02 -6.02 -11.08
CA PRO A 410 -37.35 -6.20 -11.63
C PRO A 410 -38.36 -5.14 -11.20
N LEU A 411 -38.19 -4.53 -10.01
CA LEU A 411 -39.05 -3.47 -9.54
C LEU A 411 -38.99 -2.20 -10.41
N ILE A 412 -37.91 -1.98 -11.15
CA ILE A 412 -37.78 -0.86 -12.09
C ILE A 412 -38.84 -1.00 -13.19
N GLU A 413 -38.99 -2.19 -13.76
CA GLU A 413 -40.00 -2.43 -14.79
C GLU A 413 -41.40 -2.30 -14.21
N LYS A 414 -41.64 -2.83 -13.00
CA LYS A 414 -42.89 -2.67 -12.27
C LYS A 414 -43.22 -1.18 -12.04
N LYS A 415 -42.22 -0.36 -11.62
CA LYS A 415 -42.37 1.09 -11.45
C LYS A 415 -42.71 1.78 -12.77
N ARG A 416 -42.05 1.43 -13.87
CA ARG A 416 -42.33 1.99 -15.21
C ARG A 416 -43.71 1.68 -15.74
N ALA A 417 -44.29 0.57 -15.34
CA ALA A 417 -45.65 0.17 -15.72
C ALA A 417 -46.75 0.97 -14.99
N LEU A 418 -46.41 1.73 -13.94
CA LEU A 418 -47.36 2.53 -13.19
C LEU A 418 -47.75 3.79 -13.95
N GLU A 419 -48.98 4.25 -13.76
CA GLU A 419 -49.49 5.49 -14.36
C GLU A 419 -48.97 6.76 -13.67
N MET A 420 -48.53 6.66 -12.41
CA MET A 420 -48.12 7.75 -11.55
C MET A 420 -46.70 7.52 -11.00
N ASP A 421 -46.01 8.61 -10.70
CA ASP A 421 -44.71 8.60 -10.01
C ASP A 421 -44.91 8.54 -8.49
N PHE A 422 -43.84 8.33 -7.73
CA PHE A 422 -43.83 8.50 -6.28
C PHE A 422 -44.23 9.92 -5.92
N SER A 423 -44.93 10.10 -4.80
CA SER A 423 -45.13 11.44 -4.23
C SER A 423 -43.78 12.05 -3.86
N GLU A 424 -43.65 13.38 -3.84
CA GLU A 424 -42.41 14.06 -3.51
C GLU A 424 -41.87 13.62 -2.12
N ASP A 425 -42.73 13.54 -1.10
CA ASP A 425 -42.35 13.01 0.21
C ASP A 425 -41.84 11.55 0.13
N GLY A 426 -42.48 10.72 -0.73
CA GLY A 426 -42.09 9.34 -0.96
C GLY A 426 -40.70 9.21 -1.62
N LYS A 427 -40.39 10.06 -2.60
CA LYS A 427 -39.07 10.13 -3.22
C LYS A 427 -38.00 10.55 -2.20
N GLU A 428 -38.27 11.59 -1.41
CA GLU A 428 -37.34 12.07 -0.40
C GLU A 428 -37.04 10.98 0.66
N GLU A 429 -38.05 10.29 1.18
CA GLU A 429 -37.90 9.19 2.13
C GLU A 429 -37.05 8.04 1.57
N LEU A 430 -37.31 7.63 0.32
CA LEU A 430 -36.54 6.58 -0.36
C LEU A 430 -35.08 7.00 -0.58
N LEU A 431 -34.82 8.24 -1.01
CA LEU A 431 -33.47 8.76 -1.26
C LEU A 431 -32.66 8.86 0.04
N ILE A 432 -33.25 9.41 1.10
CA ILE A 432 -32.58 9.52 2.40
C ILE A 432 -32.23 8.13 2.94
N TYR A 433 -33.17 7.18 2.87
CA TYR A 433 -32.93 5.83 3.36
C TYR A 433 -31.89 5.08 2.52
N HIS A 434 -31.94 5.23 1.20
CA HIS A 434 -30.94 4.71 0.27
C HIS A 434 -29.53 5.25 0.57
N GLU A 435 -29.38 6.54 0.88
CA GLU A 435 -28.08 7.11 1.23
C GLU A 435 -27.51 6.50 2.52
N LYS A 436 -28.40 6.15 3.50
CA LYS A 436 -28.00 5.42 4.71
C LYS A 436 -27.46 4.02 4.36
N VAL A 437 -28.15 3.29 3.47
CA VAL A 437 -27.68 1.98 2.97
C VAL A 437 -26.32 2.12 2.27
N CYS A 438 -26.18 3.09 1.38
CA CYS A 438 -24.92 3.36 0.68
C CYS A 438 -23.79 3.72 1.65
N SER A 439 -24.09 4.45 2.72
CA SER A 439 -23.11 4.79 3.76
C SER A 439 -22.61 3.54 4.49
N HIS A 440 -23.50 2.62 4.86
CA HIS A 440 -23.14 1.33 5.49
C HIS A 440 -22.24 0.49 4.57
N LEU A 441 -22.63 0.31 3.30
CA LEU A 441 -21.83 -0.45 2.33
C LEU A 441 -20.47 0.17 2.08
N ARG A 442 -20.37 1.51 2.07
CA ARG A 442 -19.10 2.22 1.97
C ARG A 442 -18.22 1.98 3.19
N LEU A 443 -18.77 2.13 4.40
CA LEU A 443 -18.06 1.87 5.65
C LEU A 443 -17.58 0.42 5.71
N LEU A 444 -18.35 -0.53 5.23
CA LEU A 444 -17.97 -1.94 5.14
C LEU A 444 -16.76 -2.12 4.23
N ALA A 445 -16.78 -1.56 3.03
CA ALA A 445 -15.65 -1.62 2.09
C ALA A 445 -14.38 -0.99 2.68
N GLU A 446 -14.51 0.13 3.38
CA GLU A 446 -13.41 0.82 4.05
C GLU A 446 -12.89 0.03 5.26
N ALA A 447 -13.75 -0.63 6.04
CA ALA A 447 -13.36 -1.47 7.18
C ALA A 447 -12.46 -2.63 6.72
N PHE A 448 -12.80 -3.28 5.61
CA PHE A 448 -11.97 -4.34 5.03
C PHE A 448 -10.66 -3.82 4.45
N SER A 449 -10.68 -2.68 3.73
CA SER A 449 -9.48 -2.15 3.08
C SER A 449 -8.43 -1.63 4.08
N GLU A 450 -8.88 -1.07 5.21
CA GLU A 450 -8.01 -0.48 6.23
C GLU A 450 -7.79 -1.41 7.44
N THR A 451 -8.45 -2.56 7.47
CA THR A 451 -8.49 -3.47 8.63
C THR A 451 -8.90 -2.72 9.91
N ASN A 452 -9.91 -1.85 9.78
CA ASN A 452 -10.32 -0.91 10.82
C ASN A 452 -11.62 -1.35 11.49
N SER A 453 -11.52 -1.88 12.71
CA SER A 453 -12.66 -2.29 13.52
C SER A 453 -13.59 -1.13 13.93
N ASP A 454 -13.07 0.09 14.06
CA ASP A 454 -13.89 1.24 14.48
C ASP A 454 -14.96 1.57 13.42
N LYS A 455 -14.64 1.36 12.14
CA LYS A 455 -15.61 1.55 11.04
C LYS A 455 -16.72 0.48 11.08
N ALA A 456 -16.37 -0.77 11.37
CA ALA A 456 -17.33 -1.84 11.54
C ALA A 456 -18.19 -1.63 12.80
N CYS A 457 -17.63 -1.16 13.92
CA CYS A 457 -18.39 -0.77 15.10
C CYS A 457 -19.43 0.31 14.79
N ARG A 458 -19.06 1.32 13.98
CA ARG A 458 -20.01 2.38 13.57
C ARG A 458 -21.20 1.82 12.78
N ILE A 459 -21.01 0.81 11.94
CA ILE A 459 -22.11 0.16 11.22
C ILE A 459 -23.09 -0.45 12.24
N MET A 460 -22.58 -1.16 13.25
CA MET A 460 -23.41 -1.78 14.29
C MET A 460 -24.14 -0.75 15.16
N GLU A 461 -23.48 0.34 15.52
CA GLU A 461 -24.07 1.42 16.32
C GLU A 461 -25.21 2.12 15.57
N GLN A 462 -25.07 2.31 14.26
CA GLN A 462 -26.05 3.00 13.42
C GLN A 462 -27.24 2.11 13.01
N GLU A 463 -27.13 0.80 13.14
CA GLU A 463 -28.19 -0.14 12.72
C GLU A 463 -29.54 0.19 13.36
N ALA A 464 -29.58 0.34 14.68
CA ALA A 464 -30.82 0.62 15.41
C ALA A 464 -31.48 1.94 14.97
N GLU A 465 -30.67 2.98 14.73
CA GLU A 465 -31.15 4.26 14.20
C GLU A 465 -31.78 4.12 12.82
N TYR A 466 -31.16 3.34 11.94
CA TYR A 466 -31.64 3.19 10.56
C TYR A 466 -32.88 2.29 10.47
N LEU A 467 -32.98 1.29 11.34
CA LEU A 467 -34.19 0.49 11.47
C LEU A 467 -35.37 1.31 12.03
N ASP A 468 -35.11 2.22 12.98
CA ASP A 468 -36.15 3.13 13.48
C ASP A 468 -36.56 4.18 12.42
N LEU A 469 -35.61 4.65 11.60
CA LEU A 469 -35.88 5.54 10.47
C LEU A 469 -36.78 4.88 9.43
N GLU A 470 -36.53 3.62 9.07
CA GLU A 470 -37.39 2.82 8.19
C GLU A 470 -38.82 2.74 8.75
N ARG A 471 -38.94 2.40 10.05
CA ARG A 471 -40.22 2.32 10.71
C ARG A 471 -41.01 3.64 10.67
N ARG A 472 -40.34 4.77 10.90
CA ARG A 472 -40.95 6.10 10.79
C ARG A 472 -41.42 6.43 9.38
N TYR A 473 -40.63 6.13 8.37
CA TYR A 473 -41.03 6.35 6.97
C TYR A 473 -42.19 5.44 6.55
N ARG A 474 -42.21 4.18 6.98
CA ARG A 474 -43.32 3.28 6.78
C ARG A 474 -44.63 3.83 7.38
N LEU A 475 -44.58 4.35 8.61
CA LEU A 475 -45.73 4.97 9.24
C LEU A 475 -46.21 6.22 8.50
N LYS A 476 -45.32 7.08 8.07
CA LYS A 476 -45.65 8.27 7.27
C LYS A 476 -46.31 7.88 5.93
N HIS A 477 -45.76 6.88 5.27
CA HIS A 477 -46.36 6.37 4.02
C HIS A 477 -47.78 5.84 4.24
N LEU A 478 -48.03 5.06 5.31
CA LEU A 478 -49.38 4.58 5.67
C LEU A 478 -50.34 5.73 5.99
N GLN A 479 -49.87 6.81 6.63
CA GLN A 479 -50.66 8.02 6.85
C GLN A 479 -51.07 8.68 5.52
N ARG A 480 -50.14 8.80 4.55
CA ARG A 480 -50.46 9.34 3.21
C ARG A 480 -51.55 8.50 2.49
N LEU A 481 -51.53 7.20 2.68
CA LEU A 481 -52.59 6.32 2.14
C LEU A 481 -53.97 6.61 2.78
N GLN A 482 -54.01 6.93 4.08
CA GLN A 482 -55.28 7.31 4.75
C GLN A 482 -55.86 8.61 4.21
N TYR A 483 -55.00 9.55 3.74
CA TYR A 483 -55.42 10.81 3.12
C TYR A 483 -55.70 10.68 1.61
N GLU A 484 -55.75 9.43 1.08
CA GLU A 484 -56.08 9.11 -0.32
C GLU A 484 -55.19 9.87 -1.35
N THR A 485 -53.93 10.08 -1.03
CA THR A 485 -52.98 10.65 -1.99
C THR A 485 -52.79 9.68 -3.17
N ARG A 486 -53.21 10.09 -4.37
CA ARG A 486 -53.31 9.22 -5.56
C ARG A 486 -51.96 8.60 -5.93
N GLU A 487 -50.88 9.38 -5.87
CA GLU A 487 -49.51 8.96 -6.16
C GLU A 487 -49.06 7.87 -5.17
N SER A 488 -49.33 8.07 -3.87
CA SER A 488 -48.99 7.10 -2.83
C SER A 488 -49.75 5.79 -2.94
N LEU A 489 -51.03 5.86 -3.35
CA LEU A 489 -51.86 4.66 -3.61
C LEU A 489 -51.35 3.89 -4.82
N ALA A 490 -51.07 4.59 -5.93
CA ALA A 490 -50.61 3.96 -7.17
C ALA A 490 -49.23 3.32 -7.03
N THR A 491 -48.34 3.88 -6.19
CA THR A 491 -46.94 3.43 -6.04
C THR A 491 -46.70 2.62 -4.76
N HIS A 492 -47.75 2.36 -3.95
CA HIS A 492 -47.64 1.75 -2.62
C HIS A 492 -46.80 0.47 -2.61
N GLU A 493 -47.11 -0.47 -3.49
CA GLU A 493 -46.44 -1.77 -3.53
C GLU A 493 -44.93 -1.63 -3.79
N VAL A 494 -44.53 -0.84 -4.81
CA VAL A 494 -43.13 -0.65 -5.17
C VAL A 494 -42.38 0.13 -4.07
N HIS A 495 -43.00 1.14 -3.46
CA HIS A 495 -42.42 1.91 -2.37
C HIS A 495 -42.11 1.03 -1.16
N MET A 496 -43.08 0.20 -0.73
CA MET A 496 -42.92 -0.67 0.42
C MET A 496 -41.92 -1.78 0.19
N GLU A 497 -41.89 -2.34 -1.02
CA GLU A 497 -40.96 -3.40 -1.39
C GLU A 497 -39.50 -2.87 -1.45
N LEU A 498 -39.28 -1.66 -1.97
CA LEU A 498 -37.99 -1.00 -1.92
C LEU A 498 -37.50 -0.75 -0.49
N MET A 499 -38.38 -0.27 0.39
CA MET A 499 -38.06 -0.07 1.80
C MET A 499 -37.66 -1.38 2.50
N ASP A 500 -38.39 -2.47 2.24
CA ASP A 500 -38.09 -3.80 2.80
C ASP A 500 -36.77 -4.36 2.31
N ILE A 501 -36.44 -4.21 1.02
CA ILE A 501 -35.18 -4.65 0.43
C ILE A 501 -34.03 -3.87 1.05
N MET A 502 -34.11 -2.54 1.12
CA MET A 502 -33.09 -1.68 1.71
C MET A 502 -32.85 -1.99 3.19
N LYS A 503 -33.93 -2.27 3.96
CA LYS A 503 -33.83 -2.71 5.34
C LYS A 503 -33.08 -4.06 5.47
N ARG A 504 -33.37 -5.03 4.62
CA ARG A 504 -32.66 -6.32 4.59
C ARG A 504 -31.16 -6.11 4.32
N ILE A 505 -30.81 -5.24 3.39
CA ILE A 505 -29.40 -4.91 3.08
C ILE A 505 -28.69 -4.32 4.31
N ILE A 506 -29.34 -3.42 5.06
CA ILE A 506 -28.78 -2.87 6.31
C ILE A 506 -28.51 -3.99 7.32
N THR A 507 -29.49 -4.89 7.52
CA THR A 507 -29.33 -6.00 8.48
C THR A 507 -28.18 -6.92 8.09
N HIS A 508 -28.11 -7.36 6.83
CA HIS A 508 -26.98 -8.19 6.34
C HIS A 508 -25.63 -7.49 6.46
N THR A 509 -25.57 -6.19 6.15
CA THR A 509 -24.32 -5.40 6.29
C THR A 509 -23.88 -5.32 7.76
N SER A 510 -24.83 -5.20 8.69
CA SER A 510 -24.55 -5.18 10.13
C SER A 510 -24.11 -6.56 10.65
N ASP A 511 -24.68 -7.65 10.11
CA ASP A 511 -24.26 -9.01 10.46
C ASP A 511 -22.81 -9.27 10.04
N ILE A 512 -22.42 -8.87 8.82
CA ILE A 512 -21.02 -8.90 8.36
C ILE A 512 -20.13 -8.10 9.30
N ALA A 513 -20.53 -6.88 9.69
CA ALA A 513 -19.76 -6.03 10.58
C ALA A 513 -19.58 -6.66 11.97
N ARG A 514 -20.60 -7.38 12.51
CA ARG A 514 -20.51 -8.11 13.79
C ARG A 514 -19.46 -9.21 13.74
N VAL A 515 -19.43 -10.01 12.67
CA VAL A 515 -18.41 -11.05 12.47
C VAL A 515 -17.02 -10.42 12.46
N PHE A 516 -16.85 -9.32 11.73
CA PHE A 516 -15.58 -8.62 11.62
C PHE A 516 -15.08 -8.04 12.97
N VAL A 517 -15.98 -7.46 13.79
CA VAL A 517 -15.66 -6.85 15.10
C VAL A 517 -15.33 -7.90 16.16
N ALA A 518 -16.08 -9.01 16.20
CA ALA A 518 -15.86 -10.10 17.17
C ALA A 518 -14.40 -10.56 17.15
N ARG A 519 -13.84 -10.73 15.96
CA ARG A 519 -12.46 -11.10 15.72
C ARG A 519 -11.44 -10.05 16.18
N CYS A 520 -11.70 -8.77 15.89
CA CYS A 520 -10.76 -7.70 16.27
C CYS A 520 -10.59 -7.61 17.79
N ASN A 521 -11.60 -7.99 18.55
CA ASN A 521 -11.56 -8.03 20.01
C ASN A 521 -10.80 -9.25 20.55
N GLU A 522 -10.90 -10.41 19.92
CA GLU A 522 -10.13 -11.62 20.28
C GLU A 522 -8.63 -11.43 20.03
N ASN A 523 -8.25 -10.72 18.98
CA ASN A 523 -6.84 -10.42 18.68
C ASN A 523 -6.21 -9.34 19.60
N ARG A 524 -7.01 -8.65 20.42
CA ARG A 524 -6.55 -7.66 21.42
C ARG A 524 -6.36 -8.25 22.82
N GLN A 525 -6.84 -9.46 23.11
CA GLN A 525 -6.62 -10.22 24.32
C GLN A 525 -5.45 -11.21 24.15
#